data_0893398ec6c3f942886bc86b7f88bcf2
#
_entry.id   0893398ec6c3f942886bc86b7f88bcf2
#
_cell.length_a   1.000
_cell.length_b   1.000
_cell.length_c   1.000
_cell.angle_alpha   90.00
_cell.angle_beta   90.00
_cell.angle_gamma   90.00
#
_symmetry.space_group_name_H-M   'P 1'
#
loop_
_entity.id
_entity.type
_entity.pdbx_description
1 polymer ?
#
loop_
_entity_poly.entity_id
_entity_poly.type
_entity_poly.pdbx_seq_one_letter_code
_entity_poly.pdbx_strand_id
1 'polypeptide(L)'
;MNFTLLLTFLDGTSKEVTGIAADLVAFEAEYDLSVSRLNQDVKITHLLWLGWHVLKRTGETKDAFQKWVESVEGVEAGSPK
;
A
#
# COMPACT_ATOMS: atom_id res chain seq x y z
N MET A 1 -7.84 10.26 -8.82
CA MET A 1 -7.19 8.95 -8.99
C MET A 1 -6.98 8.31 -7.64
N ASN A 2 -7.81 7.32 -7.35
CA ASN A 2 -7.82 6.66 -6.04
C ASN A 2 -7.65 5.16 -6.20
N PHE A 3 -7.10 4.54 -5.17
CA PHE A 3 -7.07 3.10 -5.08
C PHE A 3 -7.36 2.70 -3.65
N THR A 4 -7.90 1.50 -3.47
CA THR A 4 -8.23 1.00 -2.14
C THR A 4 -7.56 -0.35 -1.94
N LEU A 5 -6.97 -0.52 -0.75
CA LEU A 5 -6.31 -1.77 -0.38
C LEU A 5 -6.85 -2.23 0.96
N LEU A 6 -7.02 -3.54 1.12
CA LEU A 6 -7.37 -4.14 2.39
C LEU A 6 -6.13 -4.79 2.97
N LEU A 7 -5.70 -4.30 4.12
CA LEU A 7 -4.55 -4.82 4.83
C LEU A 7 -5.02 -5.72 5.97
N THR A 8 -4.41 -6.88 6.09
CA THR A 8 -4.69 -7.80 7.20
C THR A 8 -3.41 -7.93 8.01
N PHE A 9 -3.52 -7.80 9.33
CA PHE A 9 -2.37 -7.83 10.20
C PHE A 9 -2.30 -9.14 10.98
N LEU A 10 -1.09 -9.46 11.45
CA LEU A 10 -0.86 -10.72 12.15
C LEU A 10 -1.66 -10.85 13.45
N ASP A 11 -2.07 -9.73 14.03
CA ASP A 11 -2.86 -9.75 15.26
C ASP A 11 -4.36 -10.02 15.00
N GLY A 12 -4.72 -10.28 13.74
CA GLY A 12 -6.10 -10.56 13.36
C GLY A 12 -6.93 -9.36 12.97
N THR A 13 -6.38 -8.16 13.09
CA THR A 13 -7.11 -6.97 12.67
C THR A 13 -6.94 -6.72 11.18
N SER A 14 -7.82 -5.92 10.61
CA SER A 14 -7.69 -5.52 9.22
C SER A 14 -8.02 -4.03 9.10
N LYS A 15 -7.55 -3.44 8.02
CA LYS A 15 -7.77 -2.03 7.76
C LYS A 15 -7.85 -1.78 6.28
N GLU A 16 -8.88 -1.05 5.87
CA GLU A 16 -9.00 -0.60 4.49
C GLU A 16 -8.34 0.77 4.38
N VAL A 17 -7.47 0.92 3.40
CA VAL A 17 -6.79 2.19 3.16
C VAL A 17 -7.07 2.65 1.75
N THR A 18 -7.23 3.96 1.58
CA THR A 18 -7.44 4.56 0.27
C THR A 18 -6.27 5.47 -0.06
N GLY A 19 -5.62 5.19 -1.18
CA GLY A 19 -4.52 6.00 -1.64
C GLY A 19 -5.00 7.06 -2.63
N ILE A 20 -4.18 8.08 -2.79
CA ILE A 20 -4.44 9.18 -3.70
C ILE A 20 -3.27 9.35 -4.64
N ALA A 21 -3.37 10.30 -5.55
CA ALA A 21 -2.33 10.52 -6.55
C ALA A 21 -0.96 10.71 -5.93
N ALA A 22 -0.88 11.39 -4.78
CA ALA A 22 0.40 11.61 -4.11
C ALA A 22 1.09 10.29 -3.74
N ASP A 23 0.31 9.28 -3.35
CA ASP A 23 0.86 7.98 -3.02
C ASP A 23 1.40 7.28 -4.26
N LEU A 24 0.70 7.43 -5.38
CA LEU A 24 1.15 6.81 -6.64
C LEU A 24 2.40 7.48 -7.17
N VAL A 25 2.49 8.81 -7.05
CA VAL A 25 3.69 9.53 -7.46
C VAL A 25 4.89 9.09 -6.62
N ALA A 26 4.70 8.96 -5.31
CA ALA A 26 5.76 8.48 -4.43
C ALA A 26 6.19 7.07 -4.82
N PHE A 27 5.22 6.22 -5.18
CA PHE A 27 5.51 4.87 -5.61
C PHE A 27 6.39 4.86 -6.87
N GLU A 28 6.04 5.68 -7.85
CA GLU A 28 6.81 5.73 -9.08
C GLU A 28 8.26 6.18 -8.82
N ALA A 29 8.43 7.11 -7.90
CA ALA A 29 9.76 7.57 -7.54
C ALA A 29 10.56 6.50 -6.79
N GLU A 30 9.89 5.75 -5.93
CA GLU A 30 10.58 4.75 -5.11
C GLU A 30 11.04 3.56 -5.95
N TYR A 31 10.21 3.09 -6.86
CA TYR A 31 10.48 1.88 -7.61
C TYR A 31 10.90 2.15 -9.07
N ASP A 32 10.92 3.40 -9.46
CA ASP A 32 11.26 3.78 -10.85
C ASP A 32 10.39 3.03 -11.85
N LEU A 33 9.09 2.93 -11.53
CA LEU A 33 8.11 2.25 -12.37
C LEU A 33 6.92 3.16 -12.59
N SER A 34 6.31 3.06 -13.77
CA SER A 34 5.09 3.80 -14.01
C SER A 34 3.90 3.10 -13.36
N VAL A 35 2.89 3.88 -13.01
CA VAL A 35 1.67 3.34 -12.42
C VAL A 35 0.99 2.34 -13.34
N SER A 36 1.12 2.53 -14.65
CA SER A 36 0.50 1.62 -15.61
C SER A 36 1.06 0.20 -15.50
N ARG A 37 2.27 0.04 -14.99
CA ARG A 37 2.86 -1.26 -14.78
C ARG A 37 2.23 -2.03 -13.64
N LEU A 38 1.60 -1.34 -12.69
CA LEU A 38 0.92 -1.99 -11.59
C LEU A 38 -0.20 -2.91 -12.06
N ASN A 39 -0.84 -2.56 -13.18
CA ASN A 39 -1.93 -3.37 -13.70
C ASN A 39 -1.46 -4.61 -14.45
N GLN A 40 -0.22 -4.65 -14.84
CA GLN A 40 0.32 -5.73 -15.66
C GLN A 40 1.24 -6.66 -14.88
N ASP A 41 1.99 -6.11 -13.95
CA ASP A 41 3.04 -6.85 -13.27
C ASP A 41 3.08 -6.45 -11.79
N VAL A 42 1.94 -6.60 -11.14
CA VAL A 42 1.78 -6.24 -9.74
C VAL A 42 2.49 -7.26 -8.85
N LYS A 43 3.32 -6.77 -7.96
CA LYS A 43 3.97 -7.59 -6.95
C LYS A 43 3.37 -7.26 -5.59
N ILE A 44 3.35 -8.27 -4.71
CA ILE A 44 2.85 -8.07 -3.36
C ILE A 44 3.64 -6.95 -2.65
N THR A 45 4.93 -6.84 -2.92
CA THR A 45 5.76 -5.80 -2.34
C THR A 45 5.26 -4.41 -2.73
N HIS A 46 4.81 -4.26 -3.98
CA HIS A 46 4.29 -2.98 -4.46
C HIS A 46 3.01 -2.59 -3.73
N LEU A 47 2.10 -3.54 -3.56
CA LEU A 47 0.85 -3.28 -2.86
C LEU A 47 1.09 -2.96 -1.39
N LEU A 48 2.00 -3.70 -0.75
CA LEU A 48 2.34 -3.46 0.64
C LEU A 48 2.95 -2.08 0.82
N TRP A 49 3.86 -1.70 -0.08
CA TRP A 49 4.49 -0.39 0.02
C TRP A 49 3.47 0.74 -0.12
N LEU A 50 2.54 0.58 -1.06
CA LEU A 50 1.49 1.58 -1.23
C LEU A 50 0.63 1.70 0.02
N GLY A 51 0.22 0.57 0.60
CA GLY A 51 -0.55 0.59 1.84
C GLY A 51 0.20 1.27 2.97
N TRP A 52 1.47 0.92 3.13
CA TRP A 52 2.33 1.55 4.13
C TRP A 52 2.43 3.05 3.91
N HIS A 53 2.63 3.48 2.66
CA HIS A 53 2.78 4.90 2.36
C HIS A 53 1.54 5.69 2.74
N VAL A 54 0.36 5.13 2.47
CA VAL A 54 -0.89 5.78 2.88
C VAL A 54 -0.94 5.96 4.39
N LEU A 55 -0.61 4.90 5.14
CA LEU A 55 -0.65 4.95 6.59
C LEU A 55 0.37 5.94 7.14
N LYS A 56 1.54 5.99 6.54
CA LYS A 56 2.56 6.94 6.98
C LYS A 56 2.15 8.38 6.68
N ARG A 57 1.59 8.61 5.50
CA ARG A 57 1.13 9.94 5.11
C ARG A 57 0.03 10.45 6.02
N THR A 58 -0.87 9.57 6.44
CA THR A 58 -1.99 9.95 7.30
C THR A 58 -1.62 9.96 8.78
N GLY A 59 -0.39 9.60 9.12
CA GLY A 59 0.07 9.62 10.50
C GLY A 59 -0.30 8.40 11.33
N GLU A 60 -0.79 7.35 10.69
CA GLU A 60 -1.21 6.15 11.42
C GLU A 60 -0.05 5.22 11.73
N THR A 61 1.08 5.37 11.06
CA THR A 61 2.29 4.64 11.42
C THR A 61 3.50 5.57 11.29
N LYS A 62 4.49 5.32 12.14
CA LYS A 62 5.76 6.03 12.08
C LYS A 62 6.90 5.09 11.73
N ASP A 63 6.60 3.81 11.58
CA ASP A 63 7.62 2.81 11.30
C ASP A 63 8.10 2.93 9.86
N ALA A 64 9.36 2.55 9.64
CA ALA A 64 9.87 2.38 8.30
C ALA A 64 9.20 1.17 7.67
N PHE A 65 9.15 1.13 6.34
CA PHE A 65 8.46 0.06 5.62
C PHE A 65 8.94 -1.33 6.05
N GLN A 66 10.25 -1.53 6.16
CA GLN A 66 10.80 -2.84 6.48
C GLN A 66 10.33 -3.34 7.83
N LYS A 67 10.16 -2.44 8.79
CA LYS A 67 9.67 -2.83 10.10
C LYS A 67 8.17 -3.03 10.09
N TRP A 68 7.46 -2.12 9.44
CA TRP A 68 6.00 -2.18 9.40
C TRP A 68 5.50 -3.47 8.75
N VAL A 69 6.17 -3.89 7.69
CA VAL A 69 5.70 -5.04 6.91
C VAL A 69 5.76 -6.34 7.72
N GLU A 70 6.58 -6.37 8.76
CA GLU A 70 6.67 -7.55 9.61
C GLU A 70 5.39 -7.82 10.40
N SER A 71 4.52 -6.82 10.55
CA SER A 71 3.27 -6.99 11.26
C SER A 71 2.10 -7.31 10.32
N VAL A 72 2.33 -7.39 9.03
CA VAL A 72 1.28 -7.56 8.05
C VAL A 72 1.19 -9.02 7.62
N GLU A 73 -0.04 -9.56 7.62
CA GLU A 73 -0.28 -10.90 7.13
C GLU A 73 -0.50 -10.91 5.61
N GLY A 74 -1.22 -9.93 5.10
CA GLY A 74 -1.47 -9.88 3.67
C GLY A 74 -2.12 -8.60 3.22
N VAL A 75 -2.26 -8.46 1.91
CA VAL A 75 -2.89 -7.29 1.31
C VAL A 75 -3.69 -7.74 0.10
N GLU A 76 -4.83 -7.12 -0.10
CA GLU A 76 -5.66 -7.37 -1.27
C GLU A 76 -6.06 -6.04 -1.87
N ALA A 77 -6.20 -6.00 -3.19
CA ALA A 77 -6.75 -4.83 -3.86
C ALA A 77 -8.24 -4.76 -3.52
N GLY A 78 -8.69 -3.59 -3.06
CA GLY A 78 -10.09 -3.41 -2.74
C GLY A 78 -10.93 -3.48 -3.98
N SER A 79 -12.15 -4.00 -3.83
CA SER A 79 -13.08 -4.08 -4.94
C SER A 79 -13.84 -2.77 -5.05
N PRO A 80 -13.79 -2.12 -6.21
CA PRO A 80 -14.62 -0.95 -6.41
C PRO A 80 -16.08 -1.39 -6.43
N LYS A 81 -16.89 -0.57 -5.86
CA LYS A 81 -18.32 -0.81 -5.83
C LYS A 81 -19.00 -0.12 -6.97
#